data_ad9f59fec6b02403d3e57fe367d51326
#
_entry.id   ad9f59fec6b02403d3e57fe367d51326
#
_cell.length_a   1.000
_cell.length_b   1.000
_cell.length_c   1.000
_cell.angle_alpha   90.00
_cell.angle_beta   90.00
_cell.angle_gamma   90.00
#
_symmetry.space_group_name_H-M   'P 1'
#
loop_
_entity.id
_entity.type
_entity.pdbx_description
1 polymer ?
#
loop_
_entity_poly.entity_id
_entity_poly.type
_entity_poly.pdbx_seq_one_letter_code
_entity_poly.pdbx_strand_id
1 'polypeptide(L)'
;MVTRVESYFASRKSARAHVHIAKGVGVVRVNNIPVEMVQQETAREIKLVPLEVAGELRDKIDLFIRVSGGGFMGQAYASSVAISRAMTGWTKSKKEPKDHPFTKTVREDLKKRLTDFDKHLLSGDDRRKEPKKFGGPSARRRKQKSYR
;
A
#
# COMPACT_ATOMS: atom_id res chain seq x y z
N MET A 1 -18.75 -5.76 22.58
CA MET A 1 -18.95 -4.93 21.37
C MET A 1 -17.91 -5.32 20.35
N VAL A 2 -18.32 -5.74 19.15
CA VAL A 2 -17.38 -6.03 18.06
C VAL A 2 -16.93 -4.68 17.48
N THR A 3 -15.73 -4.26 17.79
CA THR A 3 -15.10 -3.08 17.18
C THR A 3 -14.93 -3.35 15.69
N ARG A 4 -15.65 -2.62 14.86
CA ARG A 4 -15.48 -2.70 13.41
C ARG A 4 -14.11 -2.12 13.06
N VAL A 5 -13.20 -2.97 12.60
CA VAL A 5 -11.89 -2.57 12.16
C VAL A 5 -11.99 -2.19 10.68
N GLU A 6 -11.63 -0.97 10.35
CA GLU A 6 -11.61 -0.54 8.95
C GLU A 6 -10.41 -1.15 8.22
N SER A 7 -10.65 -1.60 6.99
CA SER A 7 -9.63 -2.23 6.15
C SER A 7 -9.43 -1.46 4.86
N TYR A 8 -8.16 -1.28 4.50
CA TYR A 8 -7.74 -0.60 3.28
C TYR A 8 -6.90 -1.52 2.42
N PHE A 9 -7.00 -1.35 1.12
CA PHE A 9 -6.38 -2.22 0.13
C PHE A 9 -5.51 -1.44 -0.83
N ALA A 10 -4.34 -2.01 -1.18
CA ALA A 10 -3.53 -1.57 -2.30
C ALA A 10 -2.88 -2.75 -3.01
N SER A 11 -2.49 -2.54 -4.27
CA SER A 11 -1.78 -3.56 -5.06
C SER A 11 -0.67 -2.93 -5.90
N ARG A 12 0.40 -3.69 -6.11
CA ARG A 12 1.49 -3.33 -7.02
C ARG A 12 1.88 -4.54 -7.85
N LYS A 13 1.58 -4.52 -9.16
CA LYS A 13 1.70 -5.69 -10.03
C LYS A 13 0.88 -6.86 -9.48
N SER A 14 1.52 -7.97 -9.08
CA SER A 14 0.88 -9.14 -8.45
C SER A 14 0.88 -9.11 -6.92
N ALA A 15 1.61 -8.17 -6.29
CA ALA A 15 1.58 -8.00 -4.84
C ALA A 15 0.29 -7.31 -4.38
N ARG A 16 -0.28 -7.80 -3.28
CA ARG A 16 -1.50 -7.28 -2.66
C ARG A 16 -1.23 -7.01 -1.19
N ALA A 17 -1.67 -5.85 -0.70
CA ALA A 17 -1.57 -5.46 0.69
C ALA A 17 -2.95 -5.08 1.23
N HIS A 18 -3.28 -5.60 2.41
CA HIS A 18 -4.45 -5.25 3.18
C HIS A 18 -3.99 -4.68 4.52
N VAL A 19 -4.49 -3.52 4.89
CA VAL A 19 -4.14 -2.84 6.14
C VAL A 19 -5.40 -2.67 6.98
N HIS A 20 -5.31 -3.08 8.22
CA HIS A 20 -6.29 -2.78 9.25
C HIS A 20 -5.74 -1.66 10.14
N ILE A 21 -6.53 -0.63 10.36
CA ILE A 21 -6.17 0.50 11.20
C ILE A 21 -7.03 0.50 12.46
N ALA A 22 -6.39 0.72 13.59
CA ALA A 22 -7.04 0.85 14.90
C ALA A 22 -6.44 2.03 15.68
N LYS A 23 -7.13 2.52 16.69
CA LYS A 23 -6.53 3.41 17.69
C LYS A 23 -5.52 2.61 18.52
N GLY A 24 -4.33 3.16 18.74
CA GLY A 24 -3.27 2.43 19.42
C GLY A 24 -2.11 3.30 19.88
N VAL A 25 -0.95 2.70 19.99
CA VAL A 25 0.29 3.27 20.53
C VAL A 25 1.45 3.27 19.53
N GLY A 26 1.14 3.18 18.23
CA GLY A 26 2.15 3.24 17.17
C GLY A 26 2.67 1.88 16.70
N VAL A 27 2.00 0.77 17.00
CA VAL A 27 2.46 -0.56 16.60
C VAL A 27 2.18 -0.81 15.11
N VAL A 28 3.23 -1.04 14.33
CA VAL A 28 3.11 -1.35 12.90
C VAL A 28 3.68 -2.74 12.62
N ARG A 29 2.82 -3.67 12.18
CA ARG A 29 3.21 -5.05 11.89
C ARG A 29 2.89 -5.43 10.45
N VAL A 30 3.88 -6.05 9.80
CA VAL A 30 3.75 -6.61 8.44
C VAL A 30 3.85 -8.13 8.53
N ASN A 31 2.78 -8.84 8.20
CA ASN A 31 2.68 -10.30 8.38
C ASN A 31 3.11 -10.74 9.79
N ASN A 32 2.63 -10.05 10.83
CA ASN A 32 2.93 -10.24 12.25
C ASN A 32 4.36 -9.84 12.70
N ILE A 33 5.24 -9.44 11.78
CA ILE A 33 6.59 -8.98 12.09
C ILE A 33 6.56 -7.45 12.22
N PRO A 34 7.17 -6.84 13.24
CA PRO A 34 7.33 -5.39 13.31
C PRO A 34 8.03 -4.85 12.07
N VAL A 35 7.60 -3.68 11.57
CA VAL A 35 8.12 -3.14 10.30
C VAL A 35 9.63 -2.89 10.37
N GLU A 36 10.14 -2.54 11.54
CA GLU A 36 11.56 -2.29 11.81
C GLU A 36 12.43 -3.56 11.65
N MET A 37 11.85 -4.75 11.87
CA MET A 37 12.55 -6.04 11.80
C MET A 37 12.49 -6.68 10.40
N VAL A 38 11.97 -6.00 9.40
CA VAL A 38 11.97 -6.49 8.02
C VAL A 38 13.42 -6.56 7.51
N GLN A 39 13.87 -7.75 7.08
CA GLN A 39 15.27 -8.02 6.72
C GLN A 39 15.80 -7.15 5.58
N GLN A 40 15.00 -6.93 4.52
CA GLN A 40 15.41 -6.14 3.36
C GLN A 40 15.30 -4.65 3.70
N GLU A 41 16.43 -3.98 3.81
CA GLU A 41 16.55 -2.56 4.18
C GLU A 41 15.73 -1.64 3.26
N THR A 42 15.96 -1.72 1.96
CA THR A 42 15.22 -0.92 0.97
C THR A 42 13.69 -1.13 1.04
N ALA A 43 13.25 -2.37 1.26
CA ALA A 43 11.83 -2.68 1.41
C ALA A 43 11.26 -2.17 2.74
N ARG A 44 12.08 -2.13 3.79
CA ARG A 44 11.74 -1.54 5.10
C ARG A 44 11.56 -0.03 4.97
N GLU A 45 12.53 0.67 4.40
CA GLU A 45 12.47 2.12 4.17
C GLU A 45 11.23 2.55 3.39
N ILE A 46 10.92 1.89 2.26
CA ILE A 46 9.72 2.20 1.46
C ILE A 46 8.44 2.08 2.30
N LYS A 47 8.36 1.13 3.22
CA LYS A 47 7.19 0.97 4.10
C LYS A 47 7.13 2.04 5.19
N LEU A 48 8.29 2.55 5.64
CA LEU A 48 8.39 3.58 6.67
C LEU A 48 8.06 4.99 6.12
N VAL A 49 8.33 5.27 4.85
CA VAL A 49 8.07 6.59 4.24
C VAL A 49 6.72 7.20 4.62
N PRO A 50 5.55 6.55 4.45
CA PRO A 50 4.28 7.16 4.81
C PRO A 50 4.12 7.42 6.32
N LEU A 51 4.80 6.64 7.17
CA LEU A 51 4.78 6.81 8.62
C LEU A 51 5.65 8.00 9.05
N GLU A 52 6.78 8.22 8.38
CA GLU A 52 7.65 9.37 8.60
C GLU A 52 6.98 10.68 8.19
N VAL A 53 6.28 10.69 7.04
CA VAL A 53 5.48 11.83 6.59
C VAL A 53 4.34 12.15 7.58
N ALA A 54 3.78 11.13 8.23
CA ALA A 54 2.74 11.31 9.25
C ALA A 54 3.29 11.90 10.57
N GLY A 55 4.58 11.71 10.86
CA GLY A 55 5.23 12.20 12.09
C GLY A 55 4.54 11.68 13.35
N GLU A 56 4.25 12.58 14.32
CA GLU A 56 3.64 12.24 15.62
C GLU A 56 2.27 11.54 15.52
N LEU A 57 1.58 11.61 14.38
CA LEU A 57 0.31 10.92 14.20
C LEU A 57 0.47 9.39 14.13
N ARG A 58 1.67 8.90 13.82
CA ARG A 58 2.02 7.48 13.84
C ARG A 58 1.74 6.86 15.21
N ASP A 59 2.09 7.56 16.28
CA ASP A 59 2.02 7.03 17.65
C ASP A 59 0.59 6.88 18.19
N LYS A 60 -0.39 7.39 17.47
CA LYS A 60 -1.82 7.34 17.85
C LYS A 60 -2.59 6.19 17.21
N ILE A 61 -1.93 5.39 16.36
CA ILE A 61 -2.57 4.34 15.57
C ILE A 61 -1.76 3.05 15.56
N ASP A 62 -2.46 1.93 15.53
CA ASP A 62 -1.88 0.63 15.26
C ASP A 62 -2.25 0.17 13.85
N LEU A 63 -1.28 -0.36 13.10
CA LEU A 63 -1.42 -0.82 11.74
C LEU A 63 -1.05 -2.30 11.61
N PHE A 64 -2.01 -3.11 11.20
CA PHE A 64 -1.80 -4.53 10.92
C PHE A 64 -1.89 -4.77 9.42
N ILE A 65 -0.77 -5.13 8.82
CA ILE A 65 -0.60 -5.25 7.36
C ILE A 65 -0.43 -6.71 6.98
N ARG A 66 -1.33 -7.21 6.14
CA ARG A 66 -1.19 -8.53 5.49
C ARG A 66 -0.78 -8.33 4.05
N VAL A 67 0.33 -8.92 3.65
CA VAL A 67 0.89 -8.79 2.30
C VAL A 67 1.10 -10.16 1.70
N SER A 68 0.72 -10.32 0.43
CA SER A 68 0.88 -11.57 -0.31
C SER A 68 1.13 -11.34 -1.79
N GLY A 69 1.75 -12.32 -2.43
CA GLY A 69 2.02 -12.33 -3.87
C GLY A 69 3.16 -11.39 -4.30
N GLY A 70 3.61 -11.56 -5.53
CA GLY A 70 4.69 -10.75 -6.09
C GLY A 70 6.05 -10.96 -5.42
N GLY A 71 6.96 -10.02 -5.67
CA GLY A 71 8.27 -9.98 -5.04
C GLY A 71 8.33 -8.96 -3.89
N PHE A 72 9.40 -9.03 -3.08
CA PHE A 72 9.57 -8.20 -1.88
C PHE A 72 9.43 -6.68 -2.13
N MET A 73 9.97 -6.16 -3.25
CA MET A 73 9.80 -4.75 -3.62
C MET A 73 8.35 -4.42 -4.00
N GLY A 74 7.68 -5.31 -4.75
CA GLY A 74 6.25 -5.15 -5.05
C GLY A 74 5.39 -5.12 -3.79
N GLN A 75 5.71 -5.96 -2.82
CA GLN A 75 5.07 -5.98 -1.50
C GLN A 75 5.35 -4.70 -0.70
N ALA A 76 6.59 -4.17 -0.77
CA ALA A 76 6.94 -2.92 -0.09
C ALA A 76 6.12 -1.73 -0.62
N TYR A 77 6.07 -1.54 -1.93
CA TYR A 77 5.26 -0.48 -2.54
C TYR A 77 3.75 -0.67 -2.29
N ALA A 78 3.24 -1.90 -2.39
CA ALA A 78 1.83 -2.16 -2.08
C ALA A 78 1.51 -1.84 -0.61
N SER A 79 2.41 -2.16 0.32
CA SER A 79 2.26 -1.83 1.75
C SER A 79 2.28 -0.32 1.98
N SER A 80 3.24 0.41 1.39
CA SER A 80 3.36 1.86 1.52
C SER A 80 2.08 2.57 1.07
N VAL A 81 1.55 2.22 -0.10
CA VAL A 81 0.28 2.77 -0.60
C VAL A 81 -0.90 2.38 0.31
N ALA A 82 -0.94 1.14 0.81
CA ALA A 82 -2.02 0.70 1.69
C ALA A 82 -2.00 1.42 3.05
N ILE A 83 -0.80 1.67 3.62
CA ILE A 83 -0.60 2.47 4.84
C ILE A 83 -1.10 3.91 4.62
N SER A 84 -0.68 4.55 3.54
CA SER A 84 -1.09 5.92 3.19
C SER A 84 -2.62 6.04 3.05
N ARG A 85 -3.24 5.07 2.40
CA ARG A 85 -4.71 4.98 2.28
C ARG A 85 -5.39 4.76 3.62
N ALA A 86 -4.83 3.91 4.48
CA ALA A 86 -5.35 3.66 5.80
C ALA A 86 -5.32 4.91 6.67
N MET A 87 -4.23 5.66 6.69
CA MET A 87 -4.10 6.88 7.48
C MET A 87 -5.00 8.02 6.99
N THR A 88 -5.21 8.14 5.69
CA THR A 88 -6.07 9.19 5.11
C THR A 88 -7.54 8.81 5.00
N GLY A 89 -7.89 7.55 5.25
CA GLY A 89 -9.24 7.04 5.01
C GLY A 89 -9.64 7.04 3.53
N TRP A 90 -8.66 7.04 2.62
CA TRP A 90 -8.94 7.13 1.19
C TRP A 90 -9.45 5.81 0.62
N THR A 91 -10.61 5.85 -0.02
CA THR A 91 -11.21 4.71 -0.73
C THR A 91 -11.57 5.10 -2.16
N LYS A 92 -11.50 4.15 -3.11
CA LYS A 92 -11.94 4.38 -4.50
C LYS A 92 -13.41 4.80 -4.58
N SER A 93 -14.24 4.32 -3.68
CA SER A 93 -15.68 4.61 -3.63
C SER A 93 -16.03 5.97 -3.03
N LYS A 94 -15.04 6.76 -2.61
CA LYS A 94 -15.23 8.08 -1.94
C LYS A 94 -16.19 8.05 -0.72
N LYS A 95 -16.47 6.86 -0.17
CA LYS A 95 -17.27 6.73 1.05
C LYS A 95 -16.44 7.17 2.24
N GLU A 96 -17.01 7.99 3.09
CA GLU A 96 -16.37 8.36 4.35
C GLU A 96 -16.32 7.17 5.30
N PRO A 97 -15.15 6.92 5.93
CA PRO A 97 -15.03 5.88 6.94
C PRO A 97 -15.84 6.25 8.18
N LYS A 98 -16.54 5.29 8.78
CA LYS A 98 -17.41 5.53 9.94
C LYS A 98 -16.64 5.56 11.26
N ASP A 99 -15.64 4.67 11.42
CA ASP A 99 -14.93 4.44 12.68
C ASP A 99 -13.40 4.71 12.54
N HIS A 100 -13.03 5.74 11.77
CA HIS A 100 -11.62 6.05 11.55
C HIS A 100 -10.98 6.69 12.80
N PRO A 101 -9.73 6.31 13.19
CA PRO A 101 -9.03 6.88 14.36
C PRO A 101 -8.84 8.41 14.28
N PHE A 102 -8.63 8.92 13.07
CA PHE A 102 -8.39 10.36 12.84
C PHE A 102 -9.66 11.11 12.43
N THR A 103 -9.75 12.38 12.88
CA THR A 103 -10.79 13.31 12.44
C THR A 103 -10.63 13.68 10.97
N LYS A 104 -11.69 14.17 10.35
CA LYS A 104 -11.70 14.53 8.93
C LYS A 104 -10.61 15.57 8.58
N THR A 105 -10.45 16.60 9.41
CA THR A 105 -9.43 17.65 9.24
C THR A 105 -8.01 17.07 9.23
N VAL A 106 -7.67 16.22 10.18
CA VAL A 106 -6.36 15.56 10.26
C VAL A 106 -6.11 14.68 9.02
N ARG A 107 -7.13 13.97 8.55
CA ARG A 107 -7.01 13.13 7.34
C ARG A 107 -6.78 13.96 6.07
N GLU A 108 -7.44 15.10 5.95
CA GLU A 108 -7.25 16.02 4.82
C GLU A 108 -5.84 16.65 4.82
N ASP A 109 -5.34 17.04 5.97
CA ASP A 109 -3.96 17.55 6.12
C ASP A 109 -2.91 16.47 5.80
N LEU A 110 -3.09 15.26 6.32
CA LEU A 110 -2.25 14.12 5.96
C LEU A 110 -2.28 13.82 4.46
N LYS A 111 -3.46 13.89 3.87
CA LYS A 111 -3.62 13.68 2.42
C LYS A 111 -2.83 14.71 1.62
N LYS A 112 -2.86 15.99 2.01
CA LYS A 112 -2.05 17.03 1.37
C LYS A 112 -0.56 16.72 1.51
N ARG A 113 -0.05 16.49 2.73
CA ARG A 113 1.36 16.16 2.98
C ARG A 113 1.85 14.96 2.16
N LEU A 114 1.07 13.88 2.12
CA LEU A 114 1.41 12.68 1.34
C LEU A 114 1.38 12.94 -0.17
N THR A 115 0.46 13.77 -0.67
CA THR A 115 0.36 14.11 -2.09
C THR A 115 1.50 15.04 -2.52
N ASP A 116 1.91 15.98 -1.66
CA ASP A 116 3.03 16.88 -1.90
C ASP A 116 4.36 16.13 -1.91
N PHE A 117 4.49 15.09 -1.06
CA PHE A 117 5.67 14.22 -1.05
C PHE A 117 5.70 13.30 -2.29
N ASP A 118 4.66 12.51 -2.50
CA ASP A 118 4.49 11.65 -3.70
C ASP A 118 3.01 11.32 -3.92
N LYS A 119 2.47 11.78 -5.05
CA LYS A 119 1.09 11.48 -5.48
C LYS A 119 0.78 9.98 -5.62
N HIS A 120 1.79 9.16 -5.89
CA HIS A 120 1.63 7.71 -6.07
C HIS A 120 1.41 6.96 -4.75
N LEU A 121 1.70 7.56 -3.60
CA LEU A 121 1.39 6.98 -2.28
C LEU A 121 -0.11 6.80 -2.06
N LEU A 122 -0.95 7.60 -2.70
CA LEU A 122 -2.41 7.48 -2.61
C LEU A 122 -3.02 6.82 -3.84
N SER A 123 -2.68 7.28 -5.05
CA SER A 123 -3.23 6.74 -6.30
C SER A 123 -2.77 5.30 -6.56
N GLY A 124 -1.52 4.99 -6.21
CA GLY A 124 -0.88 3.73 -6.55
C GLY A 124 -0.46 3.67 -8.01
N ASP A 125 -0.07 2.47 -8.47
CA ASP A 125 0.39 2.23 -9.84
C ASP A 125 -0.35 1.00 -10.41
N ASP A 126 -1.15 1.21 -11.43
CA ASP A 126 -1.97 0.19 -12.06
C ASP A 126 -1.25 -0.59 -13.17
N ARG A 127 0.03 -0.30 -13.45
CA ARG A 127 0.81 -1.01 -14.48
C ARG A 127 0.95 -2.49 -14.16
N ARG A 128 0.53 -3.34 -15.12
CA ARG A 128 0.61 -4.80 -15.03
C ARG A 128 1.29 -5.37 -16.27
N LYS A 129 1.86 -6.58 -16.12
CA LYS A 129 2.40 -7.32 -17.26
C LYS A 129 1.25 -7.71 -18.19
N GLU A 130 1.36 -7.36 -19.46
CA GLU A 130 0.41 -7.79 -20.51
C GLU A 130 0.49 -9.33 -20.68
N PRO A 131 -0.66 -10.00 -20.83
CA PRO A 131 -0.69 -11.44 -21.07
C PRO A 131 -0.04 -11.79 -22.41
N LYS A 132 0.71 -12.90 -22.44
CA LYS A 132 1.28 -13.45 -23.67
C LYS A 132 0.19 -13.76 -24.68
N LYS A 133 0.41 -13.45 -25.95
CA LYS A 133 -0.46 -13.81 -27.08
C LYS A 133 0.16 -14.96 -27.86
N PHE A 134 -0.65 -15.71 -28.59
CA PHE A 134 -0.16 -16.77 -29.49
C PHE A 134 0.70 -16.18 -30.61
N GLY A 135 1.60 -16.97 -31.19
CA GLY A 135 2.47 -16.53 -32.29
C GLY A 135 3.70 -15.71 -31.87
N GLY A 136 4.01 -15.68 -30.56
CA GLY A 136 5.21 -15.01 -30.07
C GLY A 136 5.57 -15.35 -28.62
N PRO A 137 6.81 -15.02 -28.17
CA PRO A 137 7.26 -15.27 -26.81
C PRO A 137 6.69 -14.28 -25.79
N SER A 138 6.10 -13.16 -26.22
CA SER A 138 5.52 -12.15 -25.35
C SER A 138 4.24 -11.54 -25.91
N ALA A 139 3.66 -10.56 -25.20
CA ALA A 139 2.43 -9.88 -25.63
C ALA A 139 2.60 -9.12 -26.96
N ARG A 140 3.78 -8.55 -27.21
CA ARG A 140 4.05 -7.70 -28.36
C ARG A 140 5.15 -8.23 -29.30
N ARG A 141 6.02 -9.14 -28.83
CA ARG A 141 7.08 -9.75 -29.66
C ARG A 141 6.53 -10.96 -30.40
N ARG A 142 6.66 -10.97 -31.74
CA ARG A 142 6.31 -12.09 -32.61
C ARG A 142 7.49 -13.06 -32.75
N LYS A 143 7.20 -14.31 -33.08
CA LYS A 143 8.22 -15.26 -33.54
C LYS A 143 8.84 -14.74 -34.84
N GLN A 144 10.14 -14.97 -34.98
CA GLN A 144 10.82 -14.74 -36.24
C GLN A 144 10.25 -15.70 -37.30
N LYS A 145 9.88 -15.19 -38.45
CA LYS A 145 9.43 -16.01 -39.57
C LYS A 145 10.65 -16.53 -40.32
N SER A 146 10.68 -17.81 -40.62
CA SER A 146 11.62 -18.43 -41.54
C SER A 146 10.93 -18.67 -42.85
N TYR A 147 11.46 -18.13 -43.92
CA TYR A 147 11.01 -18.32 -45.28
C TYR A 147 11.98 -19.27 -45.96
N ARG A 148 11.88 -20.58 -45.66
CA ARG A 148 12.64 -21.61 -46.32
C ARG A 148 11.68 -22.59 -46.97
#